data_fcb7c678411d78e17009e98acc8b8478
#
_entry.id   fcb7c678411d78e17009e98acc8b8478
#
_cell.length_a   1.000
_cell.length_b   1.000
_cell.length_c   1.000
_cell.angle_alpha   90.00
_cell.angle_beta   90.00
_cell.angle_gamma   90.00
#
_symmetry.space_group_name_H-M   'P 1'
#
loop_
_entity.id
_entity.type
_entity.pdbx_description
1 polymer ?
#
loop_
_entity_poly.entity_id
_entity_poly.type
_entity_poly.pdbx_seq_one_letter_code
_entity_poly.pdbx_strand_id
1 'polypeptide(L)'
;DLVFEAMLGQETPPMMVASSSVHAVDGLYSFNDENSVYWPMADRNFDAVNPWPERISAKTPAHAPNDYAREKEYAEQWCQKMADRGHSAVAARWGGINEHNAVVEVTERGYFSVWCHQEDAARFVHACYESYLNGSLPSGAHYFVISDNDYNIFDIETPRTEIGYQPVHNSEVFYK
;
A
#
# COMPACT_ATOMS: atom_id res chain seq x y z
N ASP A 1 5.67 -18.62 -6.65
CA ASP A 1 4.74 -19.73 -7.00
C ASP A 1 4.60 -20.72 -5.85
N LEU A 2 5.69 -21.32 -5.36
CA LEU A 2 5.65 -22.43 -4.41
C LEU A 2 4.77 -22.19 -3.18
N VAL A 3 4.79 -20.98 -2.59
CA VAL A 3 3.97 -20.66 -1.41
C VAL A 3 2.49 -20.65 -1.77
N PHE A 4 2.12 -19.97 -2.85
CA PHE A 4 0.74 -19.90 -3.30
C PHE A 4 0.20 -21.26 -3.73
N GLU A 5 1.01 -22.05 -4.46
CA GLU A 5 0.65 -23.41 -4.87
C GLU A 5 0.48 -24.33 -3.66
N ALA A 6 1.37 -24.26 -2.67
CA ALA A 6 1.24 -25.03 -1.43
C ALA A 6 -0.02 -24.67 -0.66
N MET A 7 -0.40 -23.39 -0.62
CA MET A 7 -1.64 -22.95 0.01
C MET A 7 -2.87 -23.44 -0.74
N LEU A 8 -2.88 -23.38 -2.06
CA LEU A 8 -3.98 -23.88 -2.88
C LEU A 8 -4.18 -25.39 -2.78
N GLY A 9 -3.14 -26.13 -2.38
CA GLY A 9 -3.21 -27.58 -2.14
C GLY A 9 -3.80 -27.98 -0.79
N GLN A 10 -4.12 -27.03 0.09
CA GLN A 10 -4.70 -27.30 1.42
C GLN A 10 -6.23 -27.28 1.35
N GLU A 11 -6.89 -28.15 2.11
CA GLU A 11 -8.36 -28.16 2.26
C GLU A 11 -8.86 -26.89 2.96
N THR A 12 -8.11 -26.41 3.95
CA THR A 12 -8.39 -25.19 4.72
C THR A 12 -7.15 -24.32 4.80
N PRO A 13 -6.84 -23.57 3.73
CA PRO A 13 -5.66 -22.71 3.74
C PRO A 13 -5.81 -21.57 4.74
N PRO A 14 -4.73 -21.16 5.39
CA PRO A 14 -4.75 -19.99 6.26
C PRO A 14 -5.01 -18.72 5.45
N MET A 15 -5.42 -17.65 6.13
CA MET A 15 -5.44 -16.31 5.53
C MET A 15 -4.05 -15.93 5.03
N MET A 16 -3.98 -15.32 3.84
CA MET A 16 -2.74 -14.75 3.28
C MET A 16 -2.81 -13.23 3.21
N VAL A 17 -1.75 -12.59 3.67
CA VAL A 17 -1.42 -11.20 3.33
C VAL A 17 -0.16 -11.23 2.47
N ALA A 18 -0.31 -11.05 1.17
CA ALA A 18 0.82 -11.06 0.24
C ALA A 18 1.50 -9.69 0.22
N SER A 19 2.83 -9.69 0.26
CA SER A 19 3.62 -8.45 0.20
C SER A 19 3.71 -7.93 -1.23
N SER A 20 2.83 -6.97 -1.57
CA SER A 20 2.97 -6.07 -2.71
C SER A 20 3.72 -4.79 -2.29
N SER A 21 3.65 -3.72 -3.06
CA SER A 21 4.31 -2.45 -2.81
C SER A 21 3.51 -1.30 -3.43
N VAL A 22 3.64 -0.09 -2.89
CA VAL A 22 3.19 1.13 -3.58
C VAL A 22 3.78 1.25 -4.99
N HIS A 23 4.96 0.68 -5.22
CA HIS A 23 5.61 0.62 -6.53
C HIS A 23 4.84 -0.20 -7.59
N ALA A 24 3.87 -1.01 -7.20
CA ALA A 24 2.99 -1.68 -8.17
C ALA A 24 2.24 -0.67 -9.07
N VAL A 25 2.12 0.59 -8.64
CA VAL A 25 1.45 1.67 -9.37
C VAL A 25 2.37 2.83 -9.76
N ASP A 26 3.68 2.63 -9.79
CA ASP A 26 4.68 3.68 -10.13
C ASP A 26 4.43 4.34 -11.48
N GLY A 27 3.77 3.68 -12.42
CA GLY A 27 3.42 4.29 -13.70
C GLY A 27 2.33 5.38 -13.62
N LEU A 28 1.71 5.59 -12.44
CA LEU A 28 0.63 6.55 -12.24
C LEU A 28 1.08 7.83 -11.54
N TYR A 29 2.26 7.85 -10.94
CA TYR A 29 2.81 9.03 -10.28
C TYR A 29 4.33 9.09 -10.46
N SER A 30 4.89 10.29 -10.35
CA SER A 30 6.34 10.47 -10.36
C SER A 30 6.74 11.67 -9.51
N PHE A 31 7.60 11.43 -8.53
CA PHE A 31 8.24 12.47 -7.73
C PHE A 31 9.51 13.04 -8.40
N ASN A 32 10.01 12.40 -9.47
CA ASN A 32 11.26 12.72 -10.13
C ASN A 32 11.07 13.30 -11.56
N ASP A 33 9.84 13.50 -12.00
CA ASP A 33 9.50 14.16 -13.27
C ASP A 33 9.08 15.61 -12.99
N GLU A 34 9.85 16.58 -13.47
CA GLU A 34 9.57 18.01 -13.29
C GLU A 34 8.27 18.48 -13.91
N ASN A 35 7.70 17.71 -14.85
CA ASN A 35 6.39 17.98 -15.45
C ASN A 35 5.23 17.34 -14.67
N SER A 36 5.53 16.53 -13.68
CA SER A 36 4.54 15.88 -12.84
C SER A 36 3.96 16.85 -11.80
N VAL A 37 2.65 16.76 -11.56
CA VAL A 37 1.98 17.46 -10.45
C VAL A 37 2.56 17.07 -9.08
N TYR A 38 3.20 15.91 -8.99
CA TYR A 38 3.86 15.43 -7.76
C TYR A 38 5.26 16.04 -7.53
N TRP A 39 5.87 16.67 -8.55
CA TRP A 39 7.21 17.27 -8.42
C TRP A 39 7.29 18.35 -7.32
N PRO A 40 6.43 19.40 -7.32
CA PRO A 40 6.47 20.41 -6.26
C PRO A 40 6.08 19.80 -4.89
N MET A 41 5.21 18.81 -4.87
CA MET A 41 4.85 18.08 -3.65
C MET A 41 6.08 17.37 -3.05
N ALA A 42 6.87 16.70 -3.88
CA ALA A 42 8.08 15.99 -3.45
C ALA A 42 9.13 16.90 -2.82
N ASP A 43 9.17 18.17 -3.23
CA ASP A 43 10.01 19.22 -2.66
C ASP A 43 9.34 19.96 -1.48
N ARG A 44 8.16 19.51 -1.04
CA ARG A 44 7.34 20.15 -0.01
C ARG A 44 6.91 21.59 -0.34
N ASN A 45 6.89 21.95 -1.63
CA ASN A 45 6.36 23.20 -2.12
C ASN A 45 4.84 23.07 -2.38
N PHE A 46 4.09 22.88 -1.30
CA PHE A 46 2.66 22.56 -1.37
C PHE A 46 1.81 23.68 -1.99
N ASP A 47 2.22 24.92 -1.85
CA ASP A 47 1.53 26.07 -2.46
C ASP A 47 1.57 26.03 -4.00
N ALA A 48 2.55 25.36 -4.58
CA ALA A 48 2.67 25.18 -6.03
C ALA A 48 1.86 23.98 -6.55
N VAL A 49 1.26 23.17 -5.68
CA VAL A 49 0.44 22.00 -6.06
C VAL A 49 -0.98 22.45 -6.34
N ASN A 50 -1.29 22.78 -7.61
CA ASN A 50 -2.63 23.25 -7.99
C ASN A 50 -3.01 22.77 -9.41
N PRO A 51 -4.09 21.99 -9.57
CA PRO A 51 -4.94 21.48 -8.49
C PRO A 51 -4.22 20.39 -7.67
N TRP A 52 -4.66 20.18 -6.44
CA TRP A 52 -4.18 19.03 -5.66
C TRP A 52 -4.59 17.73 -6.35
N PRO A 53 -3.68 16.76 -6.56
CA PRO A 53 -4.01 15.52 -7.26
C PRO A 53 -5.00 14.68 -6.43
N GLU A 54 -5.91 14.02 -7.13
CA GLU A 54 -6.75 12.99 -6.49
C GLU A 54 -5.86 11.84 -5.99
N ARG A 55 -6.24 11.27 -4.85
CA ARG A 55 -5.54 10.08 -4.33
C ARG A 55 -5.72 8.90 -5.26
N ILE A 56 -4.64 8.17 -5.51
CA ILE A 56 -4.69 6.94 -6.30
C ILE A 56 -5.54 5.92 -5.53
N SER A 57 -6.63 5.49 -6.15
CA SER A 57 -7.58 4.57 -5.52
C SER A 57 -6.95 3.22 -5.19
N ALA A 58 -7.30 2.66 -4.02
CA ALA A 58 -6.92 1.29 -3.66
C ALA A 58 -7.41 0.26 -4.69
N LYS A 59 -8.49 0.56 -5.42
CA LYS A 59 -9.05 -0.32 -6.47
C LYS A 59 -8.35 -0.19 -7.83
N THR A 60 -7.39 0.72 -7.95
CA THR A 60 -6.63 0.91 -9.20
C THR A 60 -5.77 -0.33 -9.46
N PRO A 61 -5.88 -0.97 -10.64
CA PRO A 61 -5.00 -2.06 -11.02
C PRO A 61 -3.53 -1.65 -10.99
N ALA A 62 -2.63 -2.61 -10.86
CA ALA A 62 -1.21 -2.37 -10.97
C ALA A 62 -0.88 -1.71 -12.32
N HIS A 63 0.06 -0.78 -12.31
CA HIS A 63 0.62 -0.12 -13.48
C HIS A 63 2.15 -0.15 -13.35
N ALA A 64 2.72 -1.28 -13.70
CA ALA A 64 4.08 -1.67 -13.40
C ALA A 64 5.06 -1.26 -14.50
N PRO A 65 5.87 -0.20 -14.33
CA PRO A 65 6.80 0.28 -15.35
C PRO A 65 8.14 -0.48 -15.37
N ASN A 66 8.45 -1.25 -14.34
CA ASN A 66 9.73 -1.94 -14.17
C ASN A 66 9.55 -3.36 -13.63
N ASP A 67 10.66 -4.12 -13.55
CA ASP A 67 10.62 -5.54 -13.14
C ASP A 67 10.15 -5.72 -11.70
N TYR A 68 10.61 -4.87 -10.77
CA TYR A 68 10.18 -4.93 -9.38
C TYR A 68 8.67 -4.72 -9.24
N ALA A 69 8.12 -3.71 -9.92
CA ALA A 69 6.69 -3.45 -9.93
C ALA A 69 5.90 -4.63 -10.53
N ARG A 70 6.43 -5.27 -11.60
CA ARG A 70 5.83 -6.48 -12.20
C ARG A 70 5.81 -7.68 -11.24
N GLU A 71 6.86 -7.86 -10.45
CA GLU A 71 6.88 -8.91 -9.41
C GLU A 71 5.78 -8.65 -8.34
N LYS A 72 5.52 -7.39 -8.00
CA LYS A 72 4.46 -7.03 -7.06
C LYS A 72 3.06 -7.21 -7.66
N GLU A 73 2.85 -6.79 -8.90
CA GLU A 73 1.64 -7.09 -9.66
C GLU A 73 1.35 -8.60 -9.72
N TYR A 74 2.37 -9.41 -9.92
CA TYR A 74 2.25 -10.87 -9.93
C TYR A 74 1.74 -11.42 -8.58
N ALA A 75 2.21 -10.88 -7.46
CA ALA A 75 1.71 -11.26 -6.14
C ALA A 75 0.22 -10.88 -5.96
N GLU A 76 -0.21 -9.72 -6.48
CA GLU A 76 -1.62 -9.30 -6.47
C GLU A 76 -2.50 -10.24 -7.32
N GLN A 77 -2.02 -10.66 -8.50
CA GLN A 77 -2.71 -11.64 -9.34
C GLN A 77 -2.89 -12.99 -8.65
N TRP A 78 -1.92 -13.42 -7.83
CA TRP A 78 -2.07 -14.62 -7.03
C TRP A 78 -3.13 -14.48 -5.95
N CYS A 79 -3.21 -13.33 -5.27
CA CYS A 79 -4.29 -13.08 -4.31
C CYS A 79 -5.66 -13.20 -4.97
N GLN A 80 -5.82 -12.65 -6.19
CA GLN A 80 -7.06 -12.79 -6.95
C GLN A 80 -7.35 -14.26 -7.30
N LYS A 81 -6.35 -15.01 -7.78
CA LYS A 81 -6.52 -16.45 -8.08
C LYS A 81 -6.91 -17.27 -6.84
N MET A 82 -6.42 -16.89 -5.66
CA MET A 82 -6.80 -17.52 -4.41
C MET A 82 -8.25 -17.20 -4.05
N ALA A 83 -8.63 -15.93 -4.18
CA ALA A 83 -10.01 -15.48 -3.94
C ALA A 83 -11.01 -16.18 -4.87
N ASP A 84 -10.68 -16.33 -6.16
CA ASP A 84 -11.51 -17.03 -7.16
C ASP A 84 -11.75 -18.51 -6.80
N ARG A 85 -10.91 -19.07 -5.94
CA ARG A 85 -11.04 -20.44 -5.40
C ARG A 85 -11.64 -20.48 -3.98
N GLY A 86 -12.13 -19.36 -3.49
CA GLY A 86 -12.78 -19.27 -2.18
C GLY A 86 -11.82 -19.17 -1.00
N HIS A 87 -10.53 -18.87 -1.23
CA HIS A 87 -9.54 -18.70 -0.18
C HIS A 87 -9.41 -17.25 0.23
N SER A 88 -9.05 -17.01 1.48
CA SER A 88 -8.88 -15.67 2.03
C SER A 88 -7.48 -15.15 1.75
N ALA A 89 -7.35 -14.18 0.83
CA ALA A 89 -6.09 -13.58 0.45
C ALA A 89 -6.27 -12.09 0.12
N VAL A 90 -5.36 -11.25 0.59
CA VAL A 90 -5.27 -9.82 0.23
C VAL A 90 -3.84 -9.45 -0.06
N ALA A 91 -3.63 -8.44 -0.88
CA ALA A 91 -2.31 -7.90 -1.15
C ALA A 91 -2.10 -6.58 -0.43
N ALA A 92 -1.00 -6.47 0.32
CA ALA A 92 -0.57 -5.24 0.97
C ALA A 92 0.41 -4.49 0.06
N ARG A 93 0.00 -3.34 -0.47
CA ARG A 93 0.87 -2.38 -1.15
C ARG A 93 1.62 -1.56 -0.11
N TRP A 94 2.67 -2.16 0.45
CA TRP A 94 3.47 -1.53 1.48
C TRP A 94 4.08 -0.22 1.00
N GLY A 95 3.95 0.82 1.81
CA GLY A 95 4.70 2.06 1.68
C GLY A 95 6.13 1.93 2.14
N GLY A 96 6.79 3.06 2.32
CA GLY A 96 8.16 3.12 2.79
C GLY A 96 8.27 2.78 4.28
N ILE A 97 8.71 1.57 4.61
CA ILE A 97 8.98 1.12 5.97
C ILE A 97 10.51 1.03 6.13
N ASN A 98 11.04 1.62 7.19
CA ASN A 98 12.46 1.51 7.52
C ASN A 98 12.68 1.18 9.00
N GLU A 99 13.91 0.80 9.35
CA GLU A 99 14.28 0.35 10.69
C GLU A 99 14.19 1.44 11.77
N HIS A 100 14.28 2.72 11.36
CA HIS A 100 14.27 3.87 12.27
C HIS A 100 12.88 4.44 12.52
N ASN A 101 11.86 3.98 11.80
CA ASN A 101 10.52 4.59 11.80
C ASN A 101 10.56 6.10 11.55
N ALA A 102 11.41 6.56 10.64
CA ALA A 102 11.66 7.99 10.39
C ALA A 102 11.75 8.29 8.89
N VAL A 103 11.56 9.56 8.52
CA VAL A 103 11.71 10.05 7.15
C VAL A 103 12.99 10.89 6.96
N VAL A 104 13.56 11.43 8.03
CA VAL A 104 14.65 12.41 7.99
C VAL A 104 15.98 11.87 7.47
N GLU A 105 16.19 10.57 7.55
CA GLU A 105 17.41 9.91 7.06
C GLU A 105 17.27 9.37 5.63
N VAL A 106 16.07 9.47 5.05
CA VAL A 106 15.78 8.99 3.70
C VAL A 106 15.91 10.14 2.71
N THR A 107 16.80 10.00 1.73
CA THR A 107 17.07 11.01 0.70
C THR A 107 16.12 10.93 -0.49
N GLU A 108 15.25 9.96 -0.53
CA GLU A 108 14.27 9.77 -1.61
C GLU A 108 13.22 10.87 -1.57
N ARG A 109 13.07 11.56 -2.71
CA ARG A 109 12.08 12.64 -2.84
C ARG A 109 10.66 12.10 -2.66
N GLY A 110 9.85 12.81 -1.91
CA GLY A 110 8.46 12.44 -1.66
C GLY A 110 8.25 11.28 -0.69
N TYR A 111 9.32 10.72 -0.08
CA TYR A 111 9.22 9.57 0.83
C TYR A 111 8.23 9.81 1.98
N PHE A 112 8.14 11.04 2.51
CA PHE A 112 7.18 11.40 3.56
C PHE A 112 5.73 11.09 3.16
N SER A 113 5.41 11.18 1.88
CA SER A 113 4.07 10.95 1.34
C SER A 113 3.68 9.47 1.31
N VAL A 114 4.66 8.59 1.18
CA VAL A 114 4.48 7.14 1.10
C VAL A 114 4.96 6.41 2.36
N TRP A 115 5.45 7.13 3.35
CA TRP A 115 5.99 6.56 4.58
C TRP A 115 4.95 5.77 5.37
N CYS A 116 5.40 4.66 5.98
CA CYS A 116 4.59 3.81 6.84
C CYS A 116 5.37 3.43 8.10
N HIS A 117 4.84 3.80 9.25
CA HIS A 117 5.37 3.37 10.55
C HIS A 117 5.17 1.86 10.75
N GLN A 118 6.12 1.18 11.36
CA GLN A 118 6.05 -0.28 11.61
C GLN A 118 4.80 -0.67 12.41
N GLU A 119 4.36 0.14 13.38
CA GLU A 119 3.13 -0.12 14.11
C GLU A 119 1.88 -0.01 13.22
N ASP A 120 1.86 0.93 12.26
CA ASP A 120 0.74 1.06 11.34
C ASP A 120 0.71 -0.14 10.37
N ALA A 121 1.88 -0.61 9.93
CA ALA A 121 1.97 -1.86 9.19
C ALA A 121 1.42 -3.06 9.99
N ALA A 122 1.75 -3.15 11.29
CA ALA A 122 1.22 -4.19 12.17
C ALA A 122 -0.31 -4.06 12.36
N ARG A 123 -0.83 -2.82 12.49
CA ARG A 123 -2.29 -2.55 12.57
C ARG A 123 -3.01 -3.03 11.32
N PHE A 124 -2.41 -2.88 10.15
CA PHE A 124 -2.99 -3.39 8.91
C PHE A 124 -3.13 -4.91 8.93
N VAL A 125 -2.07 -5.62 9.31
CA VAL A 125 -2.12 -7.10 9.40
C VAL A 125 -3.16 -7.55 10.42
N HIS A 126 -3.24 -6.87 11.56
CA HIS A 126 -4.25 -7.13 12.58
C HIS A 126 -5.68 -6.90 12.04
N ALA A 127 -5.90 -5.79 11.34
CA ALA A 127 -7.21 -5.49 10.75
C ALA A 127 -7.65 -6.54 9.71
N CYS A 128 -6.72 -7.03 8.88
CA CYS A 128 -6.98 -8.14 7.97
C CYS A 128 -7.37 -9.41 8.75
N TYR A 129 -6.65 -9.71 9.83
CA TYR A 129 -6.92 -10.91 10.63
C TYR A 129 -8.28 -10.85 11.33
N GLU A 130 -8.63 -9.72 11.94
CA GLU A 130 -9.97 -9.53 12.55
C GLU A 130 -11.09 -9.66 11.50
N SER A 131 -10.90 -9.05 10.33
CA SER A 131 -11.87 -9.17 9.23
C SER A 131 -12.00 -10.60 8.72
N TYR A 132 -10.89 -11.34 8.70
CA TYR A 132 -10.89 -12.76 8.35
C TYR A 132 -11.69 -13.59 9.38
N LEU A 133 -11.44 -13.41 10.68
CA LEU A 133 -12.17 -14.12 11.75
C LEU A 133 -13.67 -13.84 11.72
N ASN A 134 -14.06 -12.63 11.34
CA ASN A 134 -15.45 -12.20 11.22
C ASN A 134 -16.10 -12.60 9.89
N GLY A 135 -15.36 -13.22 8.96
CA GLY A 135 -15.84 -13.60 7.64
C GLY A 135 -16.14 -12.43 6.71
N SER A 136 -15.56 -11.24 6.98
CA SER A 136 -15.79 -10.01 6.23
C SER A 136 -14.59 -9.56 5.37
N LEU A 137 -13.48 -10.31 5.38
CA LEU A 137 -12.30 -9.95 4.62
C LEU A 137 -12.59 -9.98 3.11
N PRO A 138 -12.42 -8.85 2.38
CA PRO A 138 -12.61 -8.80 0.93
C PRO A 138 -11.46 -9.51 0.21
N SER A 139 -11.59 -10.82 0.00
CA SER A 139 -10.57 -11.63 -0.65
C SER A 139 -10.31 -11.16 -2.08
N GLY A 140 -9.04 -11.18 -2.49
CA GLY A 140 -8.58 -10.67 -3.79
C GLY A 140 -8.29 -9.16 -3.80
N ALA A 141 -8.68 -8.43 -2.75
CA ALA A 141 -8.41 -7.01 -2.65
C ALA A 141 -6.92 -6.71 -2.49
N HIS A 142 -6.52 -5.51 -2.92
CA HIS A 142 -5.22 -4.93 -2.65
C HIS A 142 -5.41 -3.55 -2.02
N TYR A 143 -4.59 -3.24 -1.01
CA TYR A 143 -4.70 -2.01 -0.22
C TYR A 143 -3.37 -1.31 -0.11
N PHE A 144 -3.38 0.02 -0.17
CA PHE A 144 -2.22 0.82 0.22
C PHE A 144 -2.06 0.81 1.73
N VAL A 145 -0.85 0.53 2.17
CA VAL A 145 -0.50 0.45 3.60
C VAL A 145 0.58 1.48 3.89
N ILE A 146 0.12 2.64 4.25
CA ILE A 146 0.93 3.81 4.66
C ILE A 146 0.39 4.36 5.96
N SER A 147 1.17 5.20 6.65
CA SER A 147 0.69 5.96 7.80
C SER A 147 -0.32 7.03 7.41
N ASP A 148 -0.98 7.65 8.37
CA ASP A 148 -1.96 8.72 8.18
C ASP A 148 -1.27 10.06 7.85
N ASN A 149 -0.47 10.04 6.77
CA ASN A 149 0.34 11.18 6.36
C ASN A 149 -0.55 12.28 5.77
N ASP A 150 -0.38 13.52 6.21
CA ASP A 150 -1.15 14.69 5.75
C ASP A 150 -1.07 14.85 4.23
N TYR A 151 0.11 14.61 3.66
CA TYR A 151 0.40 14.79 2.24
C TYR A 151 0.56 13.45 1.49
N ASN A 152 -0.26 12.45 1.83
CA ASN A 152 -0.23 11.18 1.11
C ASN A 152 -0.93 11.28 -0.26
N ILE A 153 -0.54 10.41 -1.18
CA ILE A 153 -1.08 10.33 -2.55
C ILE A 153 -1.96 9.08 -2.78
N PHE A 154 -2.14 8.24 -1.78
CA PHE A 154 -2.87 6.98 -1.88
C PHE A 154 -4.16 6.98 -1.09
N ASP A 155 -5.14 6.25 -1.57
CA ASP A 155 -6.40 6.01 -0.87
C ASP A 155 -6.19 5.05 0.30
N ILE A 156 -6.34 5.56 1.52
CA ILE A 156 -6.37 4.79 2.76
C ILE A 156 -7.78 4.71 3.36
N GLU A 157 -8.77 5.34 2.73
CA GLU A 157 -10.17 5.30 3.18
C GLU A 157 -10.83 3.96 2.84
N THR A 158 -10.46 3.38 1.69
CA THR A 158 -10.95 2.04 1.33
C THR A 158 -10.56 0.98 2.38
N PRO A 159 -9.29 0.80 2.78
CA PRO A 159 -8.96 -0.15 3.84
C PRO A 159 -9.53 0.26 5.21
N ARG A 160 -9.74 1.55 5.50
CA ARG A 160 -10.43 1.98 6.73
C ARG A 160 -11.85 1.45 6.79
N THR A 161 -12.59 1.56 5.70
CA THR A 161 -14.00 1.16 5.63
C THR A 161 -14.19 -0.33 5.47
N GLU A 162 -13.36 -0.99 4.66
CA GLU A 162 -13.55 -2.40 4.31
C GLU A 162 -13.01 -3.36 5.38
N ILE A 163 -11.91 -3.03 6.04
CA ILE A 163 -11.25 -3.91 7.02
C ILE A 163 -10.96 -3.24 8.37
N GLY A 164 -11.34 -1.98 8.56
CA GLY A 164 -11.09 -1.27 9.82
C GLY A 164 -9.63 -0.86 10.05
N TYR A 165 -8.82 -0.72 8.99
CA TYR A 165 -7.44 -0.25 9.11
C TYR A 165 -7.39 1.18 9.64
N GLN A 166 -6.71 1.41 10.76
CA GLN A 166 -6.61 2.71 11.40
C GLN A 166 -5.14 3.06 11.67
N PRO A 167 -4.41 3.60 10.67
CA PRO A 167 -3.08 4.16 10.92
C PRO A 167 -3.19 5.39 11.82
N VAL A 168 -2.17 5.61 12.66
CA VAL A 168 -2.17 6.69 13.66
C VAL A 168 -0.94 7.60 13.59
N HIS A 169 0.11 7.16 12.88
CA HIS A 169 1.34 7.93 12.74
C HIS A 169 1.25 8.85 11.52
N ASN A 170 2.03 9.93 11.55
CA ASN A 170 2.07 10.94 10.50
C ASN A 170 3.52 11.40 10.29
N SER A 171 3.97 11.39 9.06
CA SER A 171 5.33 11.81 8.67
C SER A 171 5.63 13.29 9.01
N GLU A 172 4.59 14.13 9.15
CA GLU A 172 4.76 15.56 9.44
C GLU A 172 5.40 15.86 10.79
N VAL A 173 5.42 14.89 11.72
CA VAL A 173 6.12 15.04 13.00
C VAL A 173 7.63 15.29 12.83
N PHE A 174 8.22 14.87 11.72
CA PHE A 174 9.65 15.02 11.41
C PHE A 174 10.01 16.38 10.80
N TYR A 175 9.02 17.22 10.47
CA TYR A 175 9.21 18.52 9.79
C TYR A 175 8.79 19.72 10.63
N LYS A 176 8.56 19.50 11.90
CA LYS A 176 8.17 20.56 12.89
C LYS A 176 9.38 21.18 13.55
#